data_55164a997b24717e902382b8d16959b1
#
_entry.id   55164a997b24717e902382b8d16959b1
#
_cell.length_a   1.000
_cell.length_b   1.000
_cell.length_c   1.000
_cell.angle_alpha   90.00
_cell.angle_beta   90.00
_cell.angle_gamma   90.00
#
_symmetry.space_group_name_H-M   'P 1'
#
loop_
_entity.id
_entity.type
_entity.pdbx_description
1 polymer ?
#
loop_
_entity_poly.entity_id
_entity_poly.type
_entity_poly.pdbx_seq_one_letter_code
_entity_poly.pdbx_strand_id
1 'polypeptide(L)'
;MQKKKTQSEQLFPVEREYARCVTALNRTGILTLLPKSESIGVIGIDGREYPVPTQEQVVELFAHNRELVGRKVPQGFDRLELTPMAMSTPLLIDRMKAAILKHAVEGKIYQTRRSPSDPLIPVRVNTEKHVWIWDTLKQALDTDELVYFPEDYSSNHRGQTKLEVVNNGRICAVSGWSVGLVESLPIIPQQGRGKTLGGRRQLEIGSSPRDYLRTLQTQAYQGETGKTLE
;
A
#
# COMPACT_ATOMS: atom_id res chain seq x y z
N MET A 1 -31.93 19.48 -9.39
CA MET A 1 -31.42 18.59 -10.43
C MET A 1 -30.52 17.53 -9.76
N GLN A 2 -30.99 16.29 -9.58
CA GLN A 2 -30.15 15.18 -9.12
C GLN A 2 -29.23 14.80 -10.26
N LYS A 3 -27.91 14.98 -10.07
CA LYS A 3 -26.90 14.43 -11.00
C LYS A 3 -27.09 12.92 -11.05
N LYS A 4 -27.41 12.36 -12.22
CA LYS A 4 -27.37 10.90 -12.43
C LYS A 4 -25.95 10.44 -12.09
N LYS A 5 -25.79 9.65 -11.03
CA LYS A 5 -24.53 9.00 -10.71
C LYS A 5 -24.06 8.18 -11.91
N THR A 6 -22.85 8.37 -12.31
CA THR A 6 -22.25 7.61 -13.40
C THR A 6 -22.22 6.11 -13.02
N GLN A 7 -22.37 5.23 -13.98
CA GLN A 7 -22.43 3.77 -13.76
C GLN A 7 -21.17 3.21 -13.02
N SER A 8 -20.05 3.92 -13.04
CA SER A 8 -18.83 3.60 -12.30
C SER A 8 -18.94 3.90 -10.79
N GLU A 9 -19.71 4.93 -10.41
CA GLU A 9 -19.99 5.24 -8.99
C GLU A 9 -20.85 4.19 -8.29
N GLN A 10 -21.55 3.33 -9.06
CA GLN A 10 -22.32 2.22 -8.50
C GLN A 10 -21.47 1.01 -8.15
N LEU A 11 -20.29 0.85 -8.78
CA LEU A 11 -19.40 -0.27 -8.55
C LEU A 11 -18.44 -0.07 -7.37
N PHE A 12 -17.88 1.14 -7.24
CA PHE A 12 -16.96 1.50 -6.18
C PHE A 12 -17.12 2.99 -5.83
N PRO A 13 -17.23 3.37 -4.56
CA PRO A 13 -17.43 4.77 -4.14
C PRO A 13 -16.11 5.55 -4.15
N VAL A 14 -15.57 5.81 -5.34
CA VAL A 14 -14.23 6.42 -5.54
C VAL A 14 -14.07 7.71 -4.75
N GLU A 15 -15.04 8.61 -4.80
CA GLU A 15 -14.96 9.92 -4.12
C GLU A 15 -14.79 9.79 -2.61
N ARG A 16 -15.61 8.94 -1.99
CA ARG A 16 -15.54 8.69 -0.54
C ARG A 16 -14.22 8.06 -0.15
N GLU A 17 -13.79 7.07 -0.91
CA GLU A 17 -12.55 6.34 -0.62
C GLU A 17 -11.31 7.21 -0.89
N TYR A 18 -11.37 8.08 -1.89
CA TYR A 18 -10.32 9.08 -2.16
C TYR A 18 -10.17 10.04 -0.96
N ALA A 19 -11.27 10.64 -0.50
CA ALA A 19 -11.24 11.55 0.64
C ALA A 19 -10.68 10.86 1.91
N ARG A 20 -11.08 9.60 2.15
CA ARG A 20 -10.55 8.77 3.24
C ARG A 20 -9.04 8.55 3.09
N CYS A 21 -8.59 8.18 1.89
CA CYS A 21 -7.20 7.88 1.61
C CYS A 21 -6.30 9.13 1.79
N VAL A 22 -6.68 10.26 1.22
CA VAL A 22 -5.96 11.54 1.38
C VAL A 22 -5.92 11.97 2.86
N THR A 23 -7.03 11.80 3.58
CA THR A 23 -7.05 12.08 5.03
C THR A 23 -6.08 11.19 5.78
N ALA A 24 -5.97 9.90 5.42
CA ALA A 24 -5.01 8.99 6.03
C ALA A 24 -3.56 9.40 5.71
N LEU A 25 -3.25 9.71 4.45
CA LEU A 25 -1.94 10.20 4.03
C LEU A 25 -1.52 11.47 4.79
N ASN A 26 -2.42 12.44 4.92
CA ASN A 26 -2.14 13.67 5.68
C ASN A 26 -1.76 13.38 7.15
N ARG A 27 -2.37 12.38 7.76
CA ARG A 27 -2.08 11.99 9.15
C ARG A 27 -0.71 11.33 9.32
N THR A 28 -0.15 10.74 8.27
CA THR A 28 1.19 10.13 8.32
C THR A 28 2.30 11.17 8.37
N GLY A 29 2.03 12.40 7.94
CA GLY A 29 3.02 13.47 7.84
C GLY A 29 4.03 13.24 6.70
N ILE A 30 3.73 12.38 5.72
CA ILE A 30 4.58 12.20 4.53
C ILE A 30 4.37 13.30 3.49
N LEU A 31 3.19 13.91 3.48
CA LEU A 31 2.84 14.95 2.53
C LEU A 31 3.45 16.30 2.94
N THR A 32 3.89 17.06 1.95
CA THR A 32 4.43 18.41 2.12
C THR A 32 3.85 19.35 1.08
N LEU A 33 3.92 20.66 1.35
CA LEU A 33 3.67 21.68 0.33
C LEU A 33 4.83 21.67 -0.66
N LEU A 34 4.51 21.50 -1.92
CA LEU A 34 5.48 21.43 -3.01
C LEU A 34 5.79 22.86 -3.49
N PRO A 35 7.08 23.29 -3.46
CA PRO A 35 7.42 24.69 -3.69
C PRO A 35 7.20 25.19 -5.13
N LYS A 36 7.23 24.32 -6.15
CA LYS A 36 7.06 24.72 -7.55
C LYS A 36 5.61 24.67 -8.01
N SER A 37 4.91 23.59 -7.61
CA SER A 37 3.51 23.37 -8.02
C SER A 37 2.49 23.97 -7.06
N GLU A 38 2.94 24.48 -5.90
CA GLU A 38 2.08 25.02 -4.82
C GLU A 38 0.97 24.04 -4.39
N SER A 39 1.18 22.75 -4.62
CA SER A 39 0.26 21.67 -4.32
C SER A 39 0.78 20.80 -3.16
N ILE A 40 -0.05 19.88 -2.65
CA ILE A 40 0.34 18.92 -1.64
C ILE A 40 0.82 17.64 -2.31
N GLY A 41 1.95 17.10 -1.86
CA GLY A 41 2.51 15.89 -2.45
C GLY A 41 3.79 15.45 -1.77
N VAL A 42 4.65 14.77 -2.51
CA VAL A 42 5.96 14.30 -2.06
C VAL A 42 7.07 14.78 -3.00
N ILE A 43 8.29 14.92 -2.47
CA ILE A 43 9.49 15.09 -3.27
C ILE A 43 10.05 13.70 -3.55
N GLY A 44 10.27 13.42 -4.83
CA GLY A 44 10.82 12.15 -5.27
C GLY A 44 12.32 12.04 -5.05
N ILE A 45 12.83 10.82 -5.20
CA ILE A 45 14.26 10.51 -5.14
C ILE A 45 15.07 11.27 -6.21
N ASP A 46 14.43 11.62 -7.31
CA ASP A 46 15.01 12.41 -8.40
C ASP A 46 14.91 13.94 -8.17
N GLY A 47 14.45 14.36 -7.00
CA GLY A 47 14.24 15.75 -6.64
C GLY A 47 13.04 16.42 -7.34
N ARG A 48 12.24 15.67 -8.07
CA ARG A 48 11.01 16.18 -8.70
C ARG A 48 9.85 16.20 -7.72
N GLU A 49 8.88 17.06 -8.02
CA GLU A 49 7.63 17.13 -7.29
C GLU A 49 6.60 16.15 -7.85
N TYR A 50 5.97 15.44 -6.95
CA TYR A 50 4.91 14.47 -7.25
C TYR A 50 3.66 14.82 -6.45
N PRO A 51 2.78 15.68 -6.99
CA PRO A 51 1.51 16.01 -6.36
C PRO A 51 0.69 14.76 -6.06
N VAL A 52 -0.09 14.80 -4.99
CA VAL A 52 -1.08 13.74 -4.74
C VAL A 52 -2.00 13.65 -5.95
N PRO A 53 -2.26 12.44 -6.49
CA PRO A 53 -3.21 12.27 -7.59
C PRO A 53 -4.54 12.97 -7.29
N THR A 54 -5.09 13.70 -8.26
CA THR A 54 -6.40 14.34 -8.06
C THR A 54 -7.52 13.28 -8.05
N GLN A 55 -8.66 13.67 -7.49
CA GLN A 55 -9.84 12.80 -7.50
C GLN A 55 -10.25 12.44 -8.95
N GLU A 56 -10.18 13.41 -9.86
CA GLU A 56 -10.51 13.22 -11.27
C GLU A 56 -9.58 12.19 -11.94
N GLN A 57 -8.28 12.27 -11.69
CA GLN A 57 -7.30 11.32 -12.20
C GLN A 57 -7.59 9.90 -11.70
N VAL A 58 -7.95 9.76 -10.42
CA VAL A 58 -8.30 8.46 -9.84
C VAL A 58 -9.61 7.93 -10.44
N VAL A 59 -10.64 8.78 -10.60
CA VAL A 59 -11.90 8.41 -11.24
C VAL A 59 -11.67 7.93 -12.67
N GLU A 60 -10.87 8.66 -13.45
CA GLU A 60 -10.52 8.30 -14.82
C GLU A 60 -9.78 6.97 -14.90
N LEU A 61 -8.80 6.75 -14.02
CA LEU A 61 -8.07 5.48 -13.92
C LEU A 61 -9.01 4.30 -13.63
N PHE A 62 -9.96 4.47 -12.71
CA PHE A 62 -10.94 3.44 -12.39
C PHE A 62 -11.93 3.19 -13.53
N ALA A 63 -12.29 4.23 -14.27
CA ALA A 63 -13.13 4.10 -15.45
C ALA A 63 -12.44 3.28 -16.56
N HIS A 64 -11.15 3.52 -16.80
CA HIS A 64 -10.35 2.75 -17.74
C HIS A 64 -10.19 1.28 -17.32
N ASN A 65 -10.11 1.00 -16.02
CA ASN A 65 -9.94 -0.35 -15.46
C ASN A 65 -11.26 -0.95 -14.96
N ARG A 66 -12.40 -0.52 -15.49
CA ARG A 66 -13.74 -0.86 -15.01
C ARG A 66 -13.98 -2.36 -14.86
N GLU A 67 -13.52 -3.17 -15.80
CA GLU A 67 -13.70 -4.63 -15.76
C GLU A 67 -12.94 -5.26 -14.60
N LEU A 68 -11.69 -4.83 -14.40
CA LEU A 68 -10.87 -5.30 -13.29
C LEU A 68 -11.48 -4.89 -11.95
N VAL A 69 -11.87 -3.62 -11.80
CA VAL A 69 -12.53 -3.10 -10.60
C VAL A 69 -13.83 -3.88 -10.32
N GLY A 70 -14.64 -4.11 -11.36
CA GLY A 70 -15.89 -4.87 -11.25
C GLY A 70 -15.70 -6.31 -10.78
N ARG A 71 -14.56 -6.93 -11.08
CA ARG A 71 -14.20 -8.26 -10.56
C ARG A 71 -13.66 -8.21 -9.14
N LYS A 72 -12.82 -7.20 -8.82
CA LYS A 72 -12.09 -7.14 -7.55
C LYS A 72 -12.93 -6.65 -6.38
N VAL A 73 -13.84 -5.72 -6.59
CA VAL A 73 -14.72 -5.23 -5.52
C VAL A 73 -15.56 -6.34 -4.88
N PRO A 74 -16.25 -7.23 -5.63
CA PRO A 74 -16.94 -8.38 -5.04
C PRO A 74 -16.00 -9.39 -4.35
N GLN A 75 -14.71 -9.35 -4.68
CA GLN A 75 -13.68 -10.20 -4.07
C GLN A 75 -13.11 -9.61 -2.76
N GLY A 76 -13.65 -8.47 -2.29
CA GLY A 76 -13.29 -7.85 -1.03
C GLY A 76 -12.28 -6.71 -1.13
N PHE A 77 -11.86 -6.33 -2.35
CA PHE A 77 -10.97 -5.18 -2.58
C PHE A 77 -11.78 -3.89 -2.60
N ASP A 78 -12.10 -3.38 -1.43
CA ASP A 78 -13.06 -2.30 -1.22
C ASP A 78 -12.45 -1.02 -0.64
N ARG A 79 -11.11 -0.94 -0.55
CA ARG A 79 -10.39 0.24 -0.09
C ARG A 79 -9.45 0.77 -1.15
N LEU A 80 -9.53 2.08 -1.42
CA LEU A 80 -8.55 2.78 -2.24
C LEU A 80 -7.24 2.97 -1.45
N GLU A 81 -6.12 2.70 -2.11
CA GLU A 81 -4.78 2.98 -1.63
C GLU A 81 -4.03 3.85 -2.65
N LEU A 82 -3.40 4.91 -2.15
CA LEU A 82 -2.48 5.78 -2.89
C LEU A 82 -1.10 5.61 -2.26
N THR A 83 -0.15 5.10 -3.04
CA THR A 83 1.20 4.79 -2.54
C THR A 83 2.22 5.70 -3.21
N PRO A 84 3.02 6.48 -2.44
CA PRO A 84 3.99 7.44 -2.96
C PRO A 84 5.28 6.73 -3.40
N MET A 85 5.25 6.03 -4.53
CA MET A 85 6.38 5.25 -5.05
C MET A 85 7.63 6.10 -5.33
N ALA A 86 7.47 7.39 -5.63
CA ALA A 86 8.60 8.31 -5.87
C ALA A 86 9.38 8.66 -4.60
N MET A 87 8.79 8.46 -3.43
CA MET A 87 9.40 8.86 -2.16
C MET A 87 10.62 8.02 -1.84
N SER A 88 11.70 8.61 -1.30
CA SER A 88 12.92 7.89 -0.96
C SER A 88 12.68 6.87 0.16
N THR A 89 13.33 5.72 0.07
CA THR A 89 13.22 4.65 1.08
C THR A 89 13.71 5.08 2.47
N PRO A 90 14.83 5.84 2.62
CA PRO A 90 15.24 6.38 3.90
C PRO A 90 14.15 7.23 4.56
N LEU A 91 13.51 8.12 3.80
CA LEU A 91 12.46 8.97 4.32
C LEU A 91 11.20 8.16 4.72
N LEU A 92 10.83 7.15 3.94
CA LEU A 92 9.73 6.23 4.30
C LEU A 92 10.02 5.50 5.61
N ILE A 93 11.24 4.99 5.78
CA ILE A 93 11.66 4.32 7.02
C ILE A 93 11.62 5.27 8.21
N ASP A 94 12.10 6.49 8.06
CA ASP A 94 12.05 7.48 9.15
C ASP A 94 10.61 7.83 9.53
N ARG A 95 9.71 7.95 8.56
CA ARG A 95 8.28 8.16 8.81
C ARG A 95 7.63 6.94 9.49
N MET A 96 7.97 5.73 9.05
CA MET A 96 7.52 4.49 9.69
C MET A 96 7.97 4.41 11.16
N LYS A 97 9.25 4.70 11.43
CA LYS A 97 9.79 4.75 12.80
C LYS A 97 9.05 5.77 13.65
N ALA A 98 8.84 6.97 13.14
CA ALA A 98 8.11 8.02 13.83
C ALA A 98 6.65 7.61 14.11
N ALA A 99 5.98 6.96 13.17
CA ALA A 99 4.62 6.46 13.33
C ALA A 99 4.54 5.35 14.39
N ILE A 100 5.48 4.40 14.37
CA ILE A 100 5.57 3.33 15.39
C ILE A 100 5.75 3.95 16.78
N LEU A 101 6.70 4.87 16.93
CA LEU A 101 6.98 5.53 18.19
C LEU A 101 5.75 6.29 18.71
N LYS A 102 5.12 7.08 17.84
CA LYS A 102 3.89 7.81 18.17
C LYS A 102 2.80 6.88 18.66
N HIS A 103 2.52 5.80 17.93
CA HIS A 103 1.49 4.83 18.30
C HIS A 103 1.83 4.09 19.61
N ALA A 104 3.11 3.82 19.87
CA ALA A 104 3.54 3.22 21.14
C ALA A 104 3.31 4.17 22.32
N VAL A 105 3.71 5.44 22.18
CA VAL A 105 3.49 6.47 23.22
C VAL A 105 1.99 6.70 23.49
N GLU A 106 1.16 6.66 22.45
CA GLU A 106 -0.29 6.77 22.56
C GLU A 106 -0.97 5.49 23.10
N GLY A 107 -0.20 4.44 23.40
CA GLY A 107 -0.73 3.16 23.89
C GLY A 107 -1.55 2.38 22.86
N LYS A 108 -1.31 2.60 21.57
CA LYS A 108 -2.04 1.99 20.46
C LYS A 108 -1.38 0.73 19.89
N ILE A 109 -0.20 0.37 20.36
CA ILE A 109 0.48 -0.89 20.01
C ILE A 109 0.32 -1.84 21.18
N TYR A 110 -0.24 -3.00 20.88
CA TYR A 110 -0.58 -4.01 21.89
C TYR A 110 0.27 -5.27 21.72
N GLN A 111 0.49 -5.94 22.84
CA GLN A 111 1.10 -7.27 22.85
C GLN A 111 0.22 -8.28 22.09
N THR A 112 0.84 -9.27 21.49
CA THR A 112 0.13 -10.38 20.85
C THR A 112 -0.73 -11.12 21.87
N ARG A 113 -2.02 -11.26 21.59
CA ARG A 113 -2.94 -12.05 22.41
C ARG A 113 -2.92 -13.51 21.98
N ARG A 114 -3.03 -14.42 22.95
CA ARG A 114 -3.20 -15.86 22.67
C ARG A 114 -4.66 -16.20 22.35
N SER A 115 -5.59 -15.49 22.97
CA SER A 115 -7.03 -15.59 22.74
C SER A 115 -7.63 -14.22 22.45
N PRO A 116 -8.69 -14.12 21.63
CA PRO A 116 -9.46 -12.87 21.45
C PRO A 116 -10.03 -12.29 22.75
N SER A 117 -10.25 -13.12 23.76
CA SER A 117 -10.75 -12.74 25.09
C SER A 117 -9.68 -12.16 26.00
N ASP A 118 -8.39 -12.31 25.67
CA ASP A 118 -7.31 -11.75 26.47
C ASP A 118 -7.34 -10.21 26.45
N PRO A 119 -6.96 -9.54 27.55
CA PRO A 119 -6.93 -8.09 27.61
C PRO A 119 -5.92 -7.52 26.62
N LEU A 120 -6.21 -6.33 26.09
CA LEU A 120 -5.27 -5.55 25.29
C LEU A 120 -4.24 -4.91 26.20
N ILE A 121 -2.99 -5.39 26.15
CA ILE A 121 -1.89 -4.87 26.96
C ILE A 121 -1.00 -4.01 26.05
N PRO A 122 -0.86 -2.70 26.29
CA PRO A 122 0.03 -1.85 25.49
C PRO A 122 1.48 -2.33 25.57
N VAL A 123 2.17 -2.27 24.44
CA VAL A 123 3.61 -2.55 24.38
C VAL A 123 4.36 -1.36 24.98
N ARG A 124 5.30 -1.63 25.87
CA ARG A 124 6.28 -0.64 26.31
C ARG A 124 7.44 -0.62 25.34
N VAL A 125 7.68 0.50 24.70
CA VAL A 125 8.78 0.70 23.76
C VAL A 125 9.89 1.45 24.45
N ASN A 126 11.12 0.96 24.32
CA ASN A 126 12.29 1.73 24.74
C ASN A 126 12.59 2.79 23.66
N THR A 127 12.26 4.03 23.95
CA THR A 127 12.41 5.18 23.05
C THR A 127 13.87 5.59 22.84
N GLU A 128 14.80 5.10 23.67
CA GLU A 128 16.24 5.37 23.55
C GLU A 128 16.91 4.44 22.52
N LYS A 129 16.24 3.37 22.11
CA LYS A 129 16.76 2.44 21.12
C LYS A 129 16.13 2.71 19.76
N HIS A 130 16.97 2.63 18.71
CA HIS A 130 16.48 2.71 17.34
C HIS A 130 15.60 1.51 17.01
N VAL A 131 14.58 1.73 16.17
CA VAL A 131 13.84 0.62 15.53
C VAL A 131 14.84 -0.14 14.66
N TRP A 132 14.98 -1.44 14.91
CA TRP A 132 15.87 -2.29 14.14
C TRP A 132 15.30 -2.53 12.73
N ILE A 133 16.18 -2.51 11.74
CA ILE A 133 15.85 -2.77 10.34
C ILE A 133 16.78 -3.89 9.88
N TRP A 134 16.23 -4.84 9.12
CA TRP A 134 17.02 -5.94 8.58
C TRP A 134 18.15 -5.43 7.69
N ASP A 135 19.29 -6.10 7.75
CA ASP A 135 20.50 -5.74 6.99
C ASP A 135 20.24 -5.69 5.48
N THR A 136 19.38 -6.57 4.98
CA THR A 136 18.97 -6.58 3.57
C THR A 136 18.25 -5.28 3.16
N LEU A 137 17.41 -4.75 4.03
CA LEU A 137 16.74 -3.48 3.79
C LEU A 137 17.73 -2.32 3.86
N LYS A 138 18.71 -2.40 4.76
CA LYS A 138 19.80 -1.44 4.86
C LYS A 138 20.67 -1.44 3.60
N GLN A 139 20.99 -2.62 3.05
CA GLN A 139 21.73 -2.74 1.78
C GLN A 139 20.94 -2.13 0.61
N ALA A 140 19.61 -2.31 0.57
CA ALA A 140 18.76 -1.66 -0.43
C ALA A 140 18.77 -0.13 -0.29
N LEU A 141 18.95 0.39 0.94
CA LEU A 141 19.11 1.82 1.19
C LEU A 141 20.46 2.35 0.69
N ASP A 142 21.50 1.56 0.85
CA ASP A 142 22.89 1.93 0.49
C ASP A 142 23.12 1.85 -1.04
N THR A 143 22.26 1.15 -1.80
CA THR A 143 22.38 0.91 -3.25
C THR A 143 21.37 1.68 -4.09
N ASP A 144 20.95 2.88 -3.70
CA ASP A 144 19.99 3.70 -4.43
C ASP A 144 18.64 3.01 -4.70
N GLU A 145 18.22 2.18 -3.70
CA GLU A 145 16.81 2.06 -3.53
C GLU A 145 16.11 1.13 -4.51
N LEU A 146 16.47 -0.13 -4.38
CA LEU A 146 15.67 -1.16 -4.98
C LEU A 146 14.27 -1.16 -4.32
N VAL A 147 13.24 -1.05 -5.13
CA VAL A 147 11.88 -1.33 -4.70
C VAL A 147 11.73 -2.83 -4.62
N TYR A 148 11.37 -3.30 -3.43
CA TYR A 148 11.16 -4.71 -3.19
C TYR A 148 9.81 -5.14 -3.76
N PHE A 149 9.80 -5.60 -5.02
CA PHE A 149 8.59 -6.19 -5.59
C PHE A 149 8.44 -7.62 -5.12
N PRO A 150 7.30 -7.96 -4.53
CA PRO A 150 7.04 -9.33 -4.10
C PRO A 150 6.93 -10.33 -5.27
N GLU A 151 7.06 -9.91 -6.49
CA GLU A 151 7.08 -10.77 -7.68
C GLU A 151 8.43 -11.47 -7.90
N ASP A 152 9.50 -10.97 -7.28
CA ASP A 152 10.84 -11.55 -7.38
C ASP A 152 11.52 -11.69 -6.02
N TYR A 153 11.26 -12.78 -5.32
CA TYR A 153 12.00 -13.17 -4.12
C TYR A 153 13.32 -13.86 -4.48
N SER A 154 14.10 -13.28 -5.37
CA SER A 154 15.43 -13.80 -5.65
C SER A 154 16.42 -13.37 -4.58
N SER A 155 17.44 -14.19 -4.34
CA SER A 155 18.54 -13.87 -3.42
C SER A 155 19.32 -12.61 -3.82
N ASN A 156 19.17 -12.18 -5.07
CA ASN A 156 19.87 -11.04 -5.65
C ASN A 156 19.02 -9.76 -5.67
N HIS A 157 17.82 -9.76 -5.05
CA HIS A 157 16.93 -8.61 -5.03
C HIS A 157 16.84 -7.93 -6.41
N ARG A 158 16.55 -8.70 -7.46
CA ARG A 158 16.39 -8.19 -8.83
C ARG A 158 15.15 -7.30 -8.96
N GLY A 159 14.98 -6.42 -7.98
CA GLY A 159 13.95 -5.41 -8.01
C GLY A 159 14.31 -4.31 -8.99
N GLN A 160 13.30 -3.56 -9.40
CA GLN A 160 13.50 -2.32 -10.12
C GLN A 160 13.97 -1.25 -9.13
N THR A 161 14.83 -0.34 -9.59
CA THR A 161 15.16 0.86 -8.83
C THR A 161 13.92 1.76 -8.72
N LYS A 162 13.90 2.63 -7.73
CA LYS A 162 12.82 3.63 -7.62
C LYS A 162 12.64 4.47 -8.87
N LEU A 163 13.74 4.87 -9.52
CA LEU A 163 13.68 5.63 -10.77
C LEU A 163 13.01 4.84 -11.90
N GLU A 164 13.32 3.56 -12.03
CA GLU A 164 12.65 2.68 -13.00
C GLU A 164 11.17 2.55 -12.69
N VAL A 165 10.80 2.37 -11.42
CA VAL A 165 9.40 2.28 -10.98
C VAL A 165 8.63 3.57 -11.26
N VAL A 166 9.22 4.72 -10.94
CA VAL A 166 8.61 6.04 -11.16
C VAL A 166 8.36 6.31 -12.65
N ASN A 167 9.27 5.85 -13.49
CA ASN A 167 9.16 5.99 -14.96
C ASN A 167 8.30 4.88 -15.60
N ASN A 168 7.91 3.88 -14.86
CA ASN A 168 7.10 2.76 -15.35
C ASN A 168 5.62 3.04 -15.14
N GLY A 169 4.94 3.50 -16.19
CA GLY A 169 3.50 3.80 -16.16
C GLY A 169 2.58 2.61 -15.85
N ARG A 170 3.12 1.38 -15.78
CA ARG A 170 2.37 0.19 -15.37
C ARG A 170 2.22 0.13 -13.84
N ILE A 171 3.21 0.61 -13.10
CA ILE A 171 3.24 0.62 -11.63
C ILE A 171 2.74 1.95 -11.11
N CYS A 172 3.29 3.05 -11.63
CA CYS A 172 2.87 4.41 -11.33
C CYS A 172 1.84 4.87 -12.38
N ALA A 173 0.58 4.47 -12.17
CA ALA A 173 -0.51 4.88 -13.06
C ALA A 173 -0.74 6.40 -13.06
N VAL A 174 -0.35 7.09 -12.00
CA VAL A 174 -0.19 8.54 -11.93
C VAL A 174 1.26 8.82 -11.56
N SER A 175 1.88 9.80 -12.18
CA SER A 175 3.31 10.08 -12.02
C SER A 175 3.76 10.05 -10.55
N GLY A 176 4.68 9.14 -10.22
CA GLY A 176 5.22 8.96 -8.88
C GLY A 176 4.31 8.26 -7.87
N TRP A 177 3.08 7.89 -8.26
CA TRP A 177 2.09 7.27 -7.38
C TRP A 177 1.55 5.97 -7.96
N SER A 178 1.51 4.93 -7.14
CA SER A 178 0.68 3.76 -7.40
C SER A 178 -0.72 3.99 -6.85
N VAL A 179 -1.71 3.57 -7.64
CA VAL A 179 -3.13 3.67 -7.29
C VAL A 179 -3.73 2.28 -7.38
N GLY A 180 -4.26 1.77 -6.29
CA GLY A 180 -4.76 0.41 -6.22
C GLY A 180 -5.96 0.23 -5.30
N LEU A 181 -6.46 -0.99 -5.28
CA LEU A 181 -7.45 -1.45 -4.32
C LEU A 181 -6.82 -2.47 -3.38
N VAL A 182 -7.18 -2.38 -2.11
CA VAL A 182 -6.78 -3.34 -1.08
C VAL A 182 -8.00 -3.86 -0.33
N GLU A 183 -7.85 -5.01 0.30
CA GLU A 183 -8.88 -5.55 1.19
C GLU A 183 -9.00 -4.67 2.44
N SER A 184 -10.24 -4.33 2.85
CA SER A 184 -10.48 -3.51 4.06
C SER A 184 -10.12 -4.22 5.35
N LEU A 185 -10.13 -5.54 5.33
CA LEU A 185 -9.77 -6.39 6.46
C LEU A 185 -8.57 -7.27 6.08
N PRO A 186 -7.34 -6.77 6.20
CA PRO A 186 -6.13 -7.49 5.80
C PRO A 186 -5.74 -8.58 6.83
N ILE A 187 -6.71 -9.35 7.31
CA ILE A 187 -6.46 -10.50 8.17
C ILE A 187 -6.21 -11.70 7.27
N ILE A 188 -4.97 -12.10 7.16
CA ILE A 188 -4.60 -13.33 6.47
C ILE A 188 -5.10 -14.50 7.33
N PRO A 189 -6.08 -15.29 6.86
CA PRO A 189 -6.64 -16.37 7.64
C PRO A 189 -5.64 -17.50 7.84
N GLN A 190 -5.81 -18.25 8.91
CA GLN A 190 -5.07 -19.49 9.13
C GLN A 190 -5.39 -20.52 8.04
N GLN A 191 -4.48 -21.44 7.83
CA GLN A 191 -4.65 -22.54 6.87
C GLN A 191 -5.99 -23.25 7.05
N GLY A 192 -6.73 -23.45 5.97
CA GLY A 192 -8.06 -24.05 5.97
C GLY A 192 -9.22 -23.15 6.40
N ARG A 193 -8.95 -21.90 6.82
CA ARG A 193 -9.97 -20.95 7.30
C ARG A 193 -10.25 -19.79 6.34
N GLY A 194 -9.60 -19.76 5.17
CA GLY A 194 -9.82 -18.76 4.15
C GLY A 194 -11.24 -18.84 3.58
N LYS A 195 -11.83 -17.68 3.34
CA LYS A 195 -13.15 -17.54 2.70
C LYS A 195 -12.99 -17.45 1.19
N THR A 196 -14.03 -17.84 0.49
CA THR A 196 -14.17 -17.58 -0.95
C THR A 196 -15.12 -16.41 -1.12
N LEU A 197 -14.64 -15.33 -1.73
CA LEU A 197 -15.39 -14.11 -2.01
C LEU A 197 -15.33 -13.84 -3.52
N GLY A 198 -16.48 -13.68 -4.17
CA GLY A 198 -16.54 -13.38 -5.60
C GLY A 198 -15.76 -14.39 -6.47
N GLY A 199 -15.73 -15.67 -6.10
CA GLY A 199 -14.98 -16.72 -6.79
C GLY A 199 -13.47 -16.76 -6.49
N ARG A 200 -12.96 -15.85 -5.65
CA ARG A 200 -11.56 -15.81 -5.20
C ARG A 200 -11.46 -16.35 -3.78
N ARG A 201 -10.57 -17.32 -3.55
CA ARG A 201 -10.21 -17.78 -2.22
C ARG A 201 -9.23 -16.81 -1.58
N GLN A 202 -9.43 -16.46 -0.30
CA GLN A 202 -8.44 -15.67 0.44
C GLN A 202 -7.11 -16.42 0.54
N LEU A 203 -6.01 -15.69 0.45
CA LEU A 203 -4.68 -16.25 0.74
C LEU A 203 -4.60 -16.61 2.22
N GLU A 204 -3.98 -17.74 2.54
CA GLU A 204 -3.89 -18.29 3.89
C GLU A 204 -2.43 -18.28 4.36
N ILE A 205 -2.20 -18.13 5.67
CA ILE A 205 -0.87 -18.29 6.25
C ILE A 205 -0.39 -19.74 6.11
N GLY A 206 0.94 -19.91 6.09
CA GLY A 206 1.57 -21.24 6.05
C GLY A 206 2.14 -21.61 4.69
N SER A 207 1.99 -20.77 3.68
CA SER A 207 2.64 -20.95 2.38
C SER A 207 3.96 -20.19 2.32
N SER A 208 4.90 -20.70 1.53
CA SER A 208 6.14 -19.95 1.26
C SER A 208 5.85 -18.72 0.37
N PRO A 209 6.72 -17.69 0.37
CA PRO A 209 6.59 -16.57 -0.55
C PRO A 209 6.48 -17.02 -2.01
N ARG A 210 7.23 -18.03 -2.43
CA ARG A 210 7.18 -18.58 -3.79
C ARG A 210 5.83 -19.21 -4.12
N ASP A 211 5.17 -19.83 -3.15
CA ASP A 211 3.85 -20.43 -3.36
C ASP A 211 2.78 -19.34 -3.50
N TYR A 212 2.89 -18.25 -2.72
CA TYR A 212 2.04 -17.08 -2.90
C TYR A 212 2.20 -16.48 -4.30
N LEU A 213 3.44 -16.31 -4.78
CA LEU A 213 3.68 -15.80 -6.13
C LEU A 213 3.07 -16.69 -7.21
N ARG A 214 3.21 -18.02 -7.09
CA ARG A 214 2.55 -18.97 -8.01
C ARG A 214 1.03 -18.83 -7.97
N THR A 215 0.46 -18.67 -6.78
CA THR A 215 -0.98 -18.47 -6.61
C THR A 215 -1.45 -17.19 -7.28
N LEU A 216 -0.73 -16.08 -7.09
CA LEU A 216 -1.04 -14.78 -7.71
C LEU A 216 -1.00 -14.82 -9.25
N GLN A 217 -0.24 -15.74 -9.84
CA GLN A 217 -0.18 -15.92 -11.30
C GLN A 217 -1.41 -16.65 -11.87
N THR A 218 -2.24 -17.23 -11.03
CA THR A 218 -3.45 -17.93 -11.51
C THR A 218 -4.57 -16.96 -11.88
N GLN A 219 -5.48 -17.39 -12.75
CA GLN A 219 -6.55 -16.54 -13.28
C GLN A 219 -7.43 -15.90 -12.20
N ALA A 220 -7.69 -16.61 -11.09
CA ALA A 220 -8.50 -16.10 -9.97
C ALA A 220 -7.91 -14.83 -9.34
N TYR A 221 -6.58 -14.70 -9.39
CA TYR A 221 -5.83 -13.58 -8.78
C TYR A 221 -5.31 -12.58 -9.83
N GLN A 222 -5.75 -12.68 -11.08
CA GLN A 222 -5.32 -11.77 -12.13
C GLN A 222 -5.50 -10.30 -11.72
N GLY A 223 -4.44 -9.50 -11.89
CA GLY A 223 -4.40 -8.09 -11.50
C GLY A 223 -4.08 -7.86 -10.03
N GLU A 224 -3.76 -8.90 -9.28
CA GLU A 224 -3.25 -8.78 -7.91
C GLU A 224 -1.72 -8.84 -7.90
N THR A 225 -1.13 -8.13 -6.96
CA THR A 225 0.29 -8.20 -6.62
C THR A 225 0.46 -8.16 -5.10
N GLY A 226 1.61 -8.55 -4.61
CA GLY A 226 1.96 -8.28 -3.22
C GLY A 226 2.17 -6.78 -2.96
N LYS A 227 2.21 -6.39 -1.71
CA LYS A 227 2.57 -5.03 -1.30
C LYS A 227 4.07 -4.85 -1.29
N THR A 228 4.52 -3.68 -1.71
CA THR A 228 5.88 -3.20 -1.53
C THR A 228 6.06 -2.63 -0.11
N LEU A 229 7.24 -2.14 0.20
CA LEU A 229 7.52 -1.49 1.48
C LEU A 229 6.80 -0.14 1.60
N GLU A 230 6.59 0.51 0.46
CA GLU A 230 5.92 1.79 0.36
C GLU A 230 4.45 1.68 0.76
#